data_149eb34c85b4befe88ef773021e61994
#
_entry.id   149eb34c85b4befe88ef773021e61994
#
_cell.length_a   1.000
_cell.length_b   1.000
_cell.length_c   1.000
_cell.angle_alpha   90.00
_cell.angle_beta   90.00
_cell.angle_gamma   90.00
#
_symmetry.space_group_name_H-M   'P 1'
#
loop_
_entity.id
_entity.type
_entity.pdbx_description
1 polymer ?
#
loop_
_entity_poly.entity_id
_entity_poly.type
_entity_poly.pdbx_seq_one_letter_code
_entity_poly.pdbx_strand_id
1 'polypeptide(L)'
;MNQQYDPFGRPTNGAVPPNNGQTPPGQSPYNNYNNPGGYPPPGTGYRPPYGTYGQDPRQAAYFQRENRRRLALRAQKQELRRFGNCIGLAILAYFILQLLFSQLLSVLHLKDIYESSTVFQSCFSLLFISVCSVAVPFGVMALINRRRYTGPVIPTHSLRTGQMALWVSFGMLCCVGANFAVTFGVIPLFKAFGYGLTSNSAGDPNSVFACVIALIGTAIVPAICEEFAMRCCCVQLLRKYGNGFAVLSISIVFGLLHGNVIQFVFAFLVGLILGYITVKTDSIVPAILVHALNNGMSVVAGIVRYAATDTAADSVTVGMYVFWLLVGAAATIYLLVKKQLY
;
A
#
# COMPACT_ATOMS: atom_id res chain seq x y z
N MET A 1 23.31 32.33 18.36
CA MET A 1 22.25 31.97 19.34
C MET A 1 21.40 30.87 18.71
N ASN A 2 21.60 29.63 19.14
CA ASN A 2 20.86 28.50 18.59
C ASN A 2 19.51 28.37 19.33
N GLN A 3 18.41 28.65 18.65
CA GLN A 3 17.09 28.35 19.17
C GLN A 3 16.84 26.83 19.04
N GLN A 4 16.63 26.15 20.16
CA GLN A 4 16.20 24.77 20.22
C GLN A 4 14.70 24.68 19.99
N TYR A 5 14.26 23.87 19.03
CA TYR A 5 12.87 23.56 18.74
C TYR A 5 12.53 22.15 19.22
N ASP A 6 11.29 21.96 19.67
CA ASP A 6 10.77 20.63 20.02
C ASP A 6 10.58 19.76 18.75
N PRO A 7 10.35 18.45 18.87
CA PRO A 7 10.11 17.56 17.71
C PRO A 7 8.92 17.94 16.84
N PHE A 8 8.18 18.97 17.22
CA PHE A 8 7.01 19.50 16.51
C PHE A 8 7.26 20.91 15.93
N GLY A 9 8.51 21.42 15.96
CA GLY A 9 8.91 22.70 15.35
C GLY A 9 8.49 23.94 16.15
N ARG A 10 8.34 23.89 17.48
CA ARG A 10 8.01 25.04 18.32
C ARG A 10 9.23 25.49 19.13
N PRO A 11 9.48 26.79 19.28
CA PRO A 11 10.60 27.30 20.10
C PRO A 11 10.39 26.95 21.58
N THR A 12 11.40 26.45 22.23
CA THR A 12 11.35 25.99 23.64
C THR A 12 11.46 27.09 24.67
N ASN A 13 11.72 28.33 24.27
CA ASN A 13 11.82 29.51 25.14
C ASN A 13 10.83 30.58 24.70
N GLY A 14 9.63 30.58 25.30
CA GLY A 14 8.65 31.65 25.17
C GLY A 14 8.11 32.05 26.55
N ALA A 15 8.40 33.26 26.97
CA ALA A 15 7.88 33.87 28.19
C ALA A 15 6.35 33.94 28.13
N VAL A 16 5.69 33.50 29.19
CA VAL A 16 4.24 33.62 29.39
C VAL A 16 3.91 35.05 29.74
N PRO A 17 3.01 35.75 29.02
CA PRO A 17 2.53 37.06 29.43
C PRO A 17 1.64 36.95 30.67
N PRO A 18 1.62 37.98 31.56
CA PRO A 18 0.84 37.94 32.78
C PRO A 18 -0.69 38.04 32.49
N ASN A 19 -1.44 37.17 33.12
CA ASN A 19 -2.90 37.07 33.01
C ASN A 19 -3.55 38.12 33.94
N ASN A 20 -4.08 39.21 33.36
CA ASN A 20 -4.92 40.12 34.08
C ASN A 20 -6.35 39.53 34.17
N GLY A 21 -6.64 38.98 35.36
CA GLY A 21 -7.96 38.47 35.69
C GLY A 21 -8.99 39.55 35.91
N GLN A 22 -9.99 39.62 35.04
CA GLN A 22 -11.31 40.17 35.38
C GLN A 22 -12.37 39.30 34.70
N THR A 23 -13.11 38.53 35.51
CA THR A 23 -14.34 37.82 35.12
C THR A 23 -15.55 38.73 35.32
N PRO A 24 -16.49 38.85 34.35
CA PRO A 24 -17.76 39.53 34.54
C PRO A 24 -18.67 38.76 35.52
N PRO A 25 -19.44 39.42 36.38
CA PRO A 25 -20.32 38.76 37.32
C PRO A 25 -21.62 38.31 36.61
N GLY A 26 -21.98 37.03 36.75
CA GLY A 26 -23.34 36.60 36.45
C GLY A 26 -23.55 35.32 35.63
N GLN A 27 -22.63 34.35 35.65
CA GLN A 27 -22.97 33.02 35.12
C GLN A 27 -22.58 31.91 36.10
N SER A 28 -23.61 31.21 36.60
CA SER A 28 -23.52 30.05 37.48
C SER A 28 -22.85 28.89 36.74
N PRO A 29 -21.86 28.19 37.35
CA PRO A 29 -21.17 27.05 36.73
C PRO A 29 -21.96 25.73 36.66
N TYR A 30 -23.21 25.73 37.09
CA TYR A 30 -24.02 24.50 37.20
C TYR A 30 -25.25 24.54 36.31
N ASN A 31 -25.09 24.40 34.99
CA ASN A 31 -26.16 23.89 34.12
C ASN A 31 -25.56 23.39 32.80
N ASN A 32 -25.21 22.13 32.76
CA ASN A 32 -25.28 21.25 31.57
C ASN A 32 -24.68 19.85 31.85
N TYR A 33 -25.30 19.16 32.78
CA TYR A 33 -25.10 17.69 32.91
C TYR A 33 -26.39 16.97 32.50
N ASN A 34 -26.80 17.09 31.24
CA ASN A 34 -27.79 16.22 30.63
C ASN A 34 -27.42 15.96 29.18
N ASN A 35 -26.36 15.21 28.98
CA ASN A 35 -26.10 14.53 27.70
C ASN A 35 -25.35 13.22 27.96
N PRO A 36 -26.01 12.06 28.09
CA PRO A 36 -25.38 10.78 28.22
C PRO A 36 -24.84 10.35 26.86
N GLY A 37 -23.59 10.71 26.52
CA GLY A 37 -22.92 10.31 25.28
C GLY A 37 -22.17 11.40 24.52
N GLY A 38 -22.22 12.66 24.94
CA GLY A 38 -21.51 13.75 24.30
C GLY A 38 -20.04 13.85 24.74
N TYR A 39 -19.11 13.75 23.81
CA TYR A 39 -17.72 14.12 24.02
C TYR A 39 -17.64 15.63 24.32
N PRO A 40 -16.83 16.08 25.29
CA PRO A 40 -16.64 17.50 25.52
C PRO A 40 -16.09 18.18 24.27
N PRO A 41 -16.52 19.42 23.97
CA PRO A 41 -16.08 20.17 22.80
C PRO A 41 -14.55 20.34 22.78
N PRO A 42 -13.91 20.41 21.60
CA PRO A 42 -12.48 20.64 21.48
C PRO A 42 -12.16 22.04 22.04
N GLY A 43 -11.35 22.09 23.09
CA GLY A 43 -10.94 23.34 23.73
C GLY A 43 -11.20 23.42 25.24
N THR A 44 -12.07 22.60 25.81
CA THR A 44 -12.22 22.48 27.26
C THR A 44 -11.13 21.57 27.81
N GLY A 45 -9.99 22.15 28.18
CA GLY A 45 -9.00 21.46 28.98
C GLY A 45 -9.70 20.95 30.26
N TYR A 46 -9.58 19.65 30.53
CA TYR A 46 -9.94 19.08 31.81
C TYR A 46 -9.18 19.85 32.88
N ARG A 47 -9.88 20.77 33.59
CA ARG A 47 -9.42 21.34 34.86
C ARG A 47 -9.79 20.31 35.92
N PRO A 48 -8.80 19.66 36.56
CA PRO A 48 -9.10 18.88 37.77
C PRO A 48 -9.74 19.78 38.80
N PRO A 49 -10.69 19.29 39.63
CA PRO A 49 -11.34 20.12 40.67
C PRO A 49 -10.26 20.76 41.52
N TYR A 50 -10.31 22.07 41.62
CA TYR A 50 -9.45 22.86 42.50
C TYR A 50 -9.69 22.38 43.93
N GLY A 51 -8.71 21.82 44.59
CA GLY A 51 -8.78 21.64 46.03
C GLY A 51 -7.80 20.69 46.68
N THR A 52 -7.25 19.65 46.02
CA THR A 52 -6.52 18.64 46.78
C THR A 52 -5.21 18.15 46.14
N TYR A 53 -4.82 18.60 44.94
CA TYR A 53 -3.63 18.08 44.23
C TYR A 53 -2.43 19.03 44.21
N GLY A 54 -2.43 20.07 45.01
CA GLY A 54 -1.41 21.14 44.98
C GLY A 54 -0.18 20.91 45.86
N GLN A 55 -0.08 19.81 46.57
CA GLN A 55 0.99 19.65 47.58
C GLN A 55 2.11 18.69 47.26
N ASP A 56 1.96 17.77 46.30
CA ASP A 56 3.05 16.85 45.88
C ASP A 56 3.51 17.16 44.45
N PRO A 57 4.71 17.72 44.27
CA PRO A 57 5.28 17.99 42.95
C PRO A 57 5.40 16.71 42.08
N ARG A 58 5.52 15.53 42.68
CA ARG A 58 5.61 14.24 41.95
C ARG A 58 4.28 13.87 41.34
N GLN A 59 3.17 14.07 42.06
CA GLN A 59 1.82 13.82 41.53
C GLN A 59 1.48 14.81 40.41
N ALA A 60 1.77 16.09 40.56
CA ALA A 60 1.59 17.09 39.52
C ALA A 60 2.38 16.74 38.26
N ALA A 61 3.62 16.33 38.38
CA ALA A 61 4.45 15.89 37.27
C ALA A 61 3.90 14.62 36.57
N TYR A 62 3.37 13.67 37.34
CA TYR A 62 2.71 12.47 36.81
C TYR A 62 1.49 12.81 35.97
N PHE A 63 0.57 13.64 36.49
CA PHE A 63 -0.63 14.07 35.76
C PHE A 63 -0.29 14.87 34.50
N GLN A 64 0.71 15.74 34.54
CA GLN A 64 1.17 16.47 33.35
C GLN A 64 1.75 15.53 32.30
N ARG A 65 2.50 14.50 32.70
CA ARG A 65 3.07 13.51 31.77
C ARG A 65 1.97 12.67 31.14
N GLU A 66 1.01 12.20 31.93
CA GLU A 66 -0.13 11.43 31.43
C GLU A 66 -1.03 12.25 30.49
N ASN A 67 -1.30 13.51 30.83
CA ASN A 67 -2.07 14.39 29.94
C ASN A 67 -1.36 14.65 28.60
N ARG A 68 -0.04 14.90 28.64
CA ARG A 68 0.76 15.02 27.40
C ARG A 68 0.69 13.75 26.57
N ARG A 69 0.80 12.57 27.21
CA ARG A 69 0.67 11.27 26.51
C ARG A 69 -0.70 11.12 25.85
N ARG A 70 -1.78 11.45 26.55
CA ARG A 70 -3.14 11.38 26.01
C ARG A 70 -3.35 12.34 24.82
N LEU A 71 -2.84 13.56 24.92
CA LEU A 71 -2.89 14.53 23.82
C LEU A 71 -2.10 14.04 22.60
N ALA A 72 -0.89 13.50 22.80
CA ALA A 72 -0.09 12.93 21.73
C ALA A 72 -0.80 11.75 21.04
N LEU A 73 -1.40 10.84 21.81
CA LEU A 73 -2.18 9.71 21.25
C LEU A 73 -3.41 10.18 20.45
N ARG A 74 -4.10 11.22 20.94
CA ARG A 74 -5.23 11.81 20.19
C ARG A 74 -4.78 12.39 18.85
N ALA A 75 -3.67 13.16 18.86
CA ALA A 75 -3.10 13.73 17.66
C ALA A 75 -2.69 12.64 16.64
N GLN A 76 -2.03 11.56 17.10
CA GLN A 76 -1.67 10.42 16.26
C GLN A 76 -2.90 9.73 15.65
N LYS A 77 -3.96 9.51 16.45
CA LYS A 77 -5.21 8.92 15.95
C LYS A 77 -5.89 9.78 14.89
N GLN A 78 -5.91 11.11 15.09
CA GLN A 78 -6.49 12.04 14.11
C GLN A 78 -5.69 12.03 12.80
N GLU A 79 -4.35 12.02 12.91
CA GLU A 79 -3.49 11.95 11.73
C GLU A 79 -3.66 10.62 10.97
N LEU A 80 -3.68 9.50 11.69
CA LEU A 80 -3.92 8.18 11.07
C LEU A 80 -5.29 8.12 10.38
N ARG A 81 -6.35 8.65 11.02
CA ARG A 81 -7.68 8.75 10.41
C ARG A 81 -7.64 9.59 9.12
N ARG A 82 -6.93 10.72 9.14
CA ARG A 82 -6.75 11.55 7.95
C ARG A 82 -6.09 10.77 6.82
N PHE A 83 -5.02 10.01 7.10
CA PHE A 83 -4.35 9.19 6.08
C PHE A 83 -5.26 8.07 5.55
N GLY A 84 -5.99 7.40 6.44
CA GLY A 84 -7.00 6.43 6.02
C GLY A 84 -8.05 7.03 5.08
N ASN A 85 -8.53 8.23 5.39
CA ASN A 85 -9.47 8.96 4.53
C ASN A 85 -8.84 9.33 3.17
N CYS A 86 -7.58 9.80 3.16
CA CYS A 86 -6.89 10.14 1.91
C CYS A 86 -6.67 8.90 1.04
N ILE A 87 -6.25 7.78 1.62
CA ILE A 87 -6.10 6.49 0.92
C ILE A 87 -7.47 6.02 0.42
N GLY A 88 -8.51 6.08 1.26
CA GLY A 88 -9.87 5.72 0.89
C GLY A 88 -10.42 6.55 -0.28
N LEU A 89 -10.14 7.87 -0.30
CA LEU A 89 -10.51 8.73 -1.43
C LEU A 89 -9.76 8.37 -2.71
N ALA A 90 -8.46 8.01 -2.62
CA ALA A 90 -7.70 7.56 -3.78
C ALA A 90 -8.26 6.22 -4.34
N ILE A 91 -8.65 5.29 -3.45
CA ILE A 91 -9.31 4.03 -3.83
C ILE A 91 -10.67 4.30 -4.47
N LEU A 92 -11.47 5.20 -3.92
CA LEU A 92 -12.75 5.58 -4.51
C LEU A 92 -12.56 6.18 -5.89
N ALA A 93 -11.59 7.09 -6.07
CA ALA A 93 -11.24 7.66 -7.36
C ALA A 93 -10.80 6.58 -8.37
N TYR A 94 -10.00 5.61 -7.92
CA TYR A 94 -9.61 4.45 -8.73
C TYR A 94 -10.84 3.71 -9.28
N PHE A 95 -11.80 3.34 -8.45
CA PHE A 95 -13.00 2.62 -8.90
C PHE A 95 -13.90 3.47 -9.80
N ILE A 96 -14.07 4.76 -9.47
CA ILE A 96 -14.86 5.69 -10.29
C ILE A 96 -14.24 5.82 -11.69
N LEU A 97 -12.91 5.99 -11.78
CA LEU A 97 -12.23 6.09 -13.07
C LEU A 97 -12.35 4.82 -13.89
N GLN A 98 -12.23 3.64 -13.27
CA GLN A 98 -12.44 2.36 -13.97
C GLN A 98 -13.86 2.23 -14.53
N LEU A 99 -14.88 2.60 -13.74
CA LEU A 99 -16.27 2.62 -14.21
C LEU A 99 -16.45 3.59 -15.38
N LEU A 100 -15.90 4.80 -15.28
CA LEU A 100 -15.97 5.80 -16.36
C LEU A 100 -15.28 5.32 -17.62
N PHE A 101 -14.10 4.70 -17.53
CA PHE A 101 -13.40 4.16 -18.69
C PHE A 101 -14.12 2.95 -19.31
N SER A 102 -14.73 2.09 -18.50
CA SER A 102 -15.58 1.00 -18.98
C SER A 102 -16.82 1.54 -19.72
N GLN A 103 -17.48 2.58 -19.19
CA GLN A 103 -18.60 3.25 -19.85
C GLN A 103 -18.16 3.96 -21.15
N LEU A 104 -16.97 4.55 -21.16
CA LEU A 104 -16.40 5.18 -22.35
C LEU A 104 -16.26 4.18 -23.52
N LEU A 105 -15.78 2.95 -23.24
CA LEU A 105 -15.70 1.88 -24.24
C LEU A 105 -17.09 1.55 -24.82
N SER A 106 -18.11 1.51 -23.97
CA SER A 106 -19.49 1.23 -24.40
C SER A 106 -20.07 2.36 -25.23
N VAL A 107 -19.90 3.61 -24.78
CA VAL A 107 -20.44 4.82 -25.51
C VAL A 107 -19.77 5.00 -26.87
N LEU A 108 -18.46 4.72 -26.96
CA LEU A 108 -17.71 4.81 -28.22
C LEU A 108 -17.83 3.57 -29.09
N HIS A 109 -18.66 2.58 -28.71
CA HIS A 109 -18.80 1.29 -29.40
C HIS A 109 -17.45 0.56 -29.64
N LEU A 110 -16.51 0.72 -28.73
CA LEU A 110 -15.15 0.12 -28.78
C LEU A 110 -15.04 -1.21 -28.03
N LYS A 111 -16.15 -1.70 -27.46
CA LYS A 111 -16.15 -2.90 -26.64
C LYS A 111 -15.73 -4.14 -27.41
N ASP A 112 -16.25 -4.32 -28.63
CA ASP A 112 -15.88 -5.46 -29.48
C ASP A 112 -14.40 -5.44 -29.89
N ILE A 113 -13.85 -4.23 -30.14
CA ILE A 113 -12.43 -4.05 -30.43
C ILE A 113 -11.59 -4.37 -29.18
N TYR A 114 -12.06 -3.94 -28.01
CA TYR A 114 -11.39 -4.24 -26.74
C TYR A 114 -11.37 -5.75 -26.45
N GLU A 115 -12.44 -6.47 -26.73
CA GLU A 115 -12.53 -7.92 -26.50
C GLU A 115 -11.76 -8.75 -27.55
N SER A 116 -11.64 -8.25 -28.80
CA SER A 116 -11.01 -8.98 -29.90
C SER A 116 -9.53 -8.65 -30.14
N SER A 117 -9.04 -7.49 -29.70
CA SER A 117 -7.68 -7.04 -29.97
C SER A 117 -6.84 -6.97 -28.71
N THR A 118 -5.91 -7.90 -28.54
CA THR A 118 -4.92 -7.92 -27.44
C THR A 118 -4.08 -6.63 -27.40
N VAL A 119 -3.76 -6.05 -28.55
CA VAL A 119 -3.02 -4.79 -28.64
C VAL A 119 -3.83 -3.65 -28.06
N PHE A 120 -5.10 -3.49 -28.50
CA PHE A 120 -5.96 -2.43 -28.01
C PHE A 120 -6.23 -2.59 -26.51
N GLN A 121 -6.51 -3.81 -26.04
CA GLN A 121 -6.72 -4.14 -24.64
C GLN A 121 -5.50 -3.76 -23.79
N SER A 122 -4.30 -4.14 -24.23
CA SER A 122 -3.06 -3.83 -23.49
C SER A 122 -2.75 -2.33 -23.48
N CYS A 123 -2.95 -1.62 -24.59
CA CYS A 123 -2.77 -0.16 -24.66
C CYS A 123 -3.80 0.56 -23.76
N PHE A 124 -5.03 0.12 -23.77
CA PHE A 124 -6.09 0.66 -22.92
C PHE A 124 -5.78 0.44 -21.43
N SER A 125 -5.40 -0.78 -21.06
CA SER A 125 -5.01 -1.11 -19.70
C SER A 125 -3.80 -0.30 -19.23
N LEU A 126 -2.79 -0.14 -20.08
CA LEU A 126 -1.61 0.65 -19.78
C LEU A 126 -1.99 2.10 -19.46
N LEU A 127 -2.74 2.76 -20.35
CA LEU A 127 -3.03 4.20 -20.22
C LEU A 127 -4.12 4.44 -19.17
N PHE A 128 -5.28 3.80 -19.31
CA PHE A 128 -6.45 4.14 -18.51
C PHE A 128 -6.50 3.42 -17.18
N ILE A 129 -6.08 2.16 -17.12
CA ILE A 129 -6.11 1.41 -15.87
C ILE A 129 -4.84 1.72 -15.04
N SER A 130 -3.65 1.45 -15.56
CA SER A 130 -2.42 1.58 -14.77
C SER A 130 -2.05 3.04 -14.50
N VAL A 131 -2.02 3.90 -15.52
CA VAL A 131 -1.60 5.29 -15.34
C VAL A 131 -2.74 6.13 -14.76
N CYS A 132 -3.88 6.24 -15.44
CA CYS A 132 -4.94 7.16 -15.04
C CYS A 132 -5.68 6.70 -13.77
N SER A 133 -6.01 5.41 -13.64
CA SER A 133 -6.79 4.95 -12.47
C SER A 133 -5.90 4.62 -11.26
N VAL A 134 -4.66 4.13 -11.46
CA VAL A 134 -3.77 3.79 -10.34
C VAL A 134 -2.80 4.93 -10.03
N ALA A 135 -1.88 5.26 -10.94
CA ALA A 135 -0.78 6.17 -10.61
C ALA A 135 -1.26 7.59 -10.29
N VAL A 136 -2.25 8.13 -11.02
CA VAL A 136 -2.71 9.51 -10.84
C VAL A 136 -3.38 9.76 -9.48
N PRO A 137 -4.42 9.02 -9.04
CA PRO A 137 -5.08 9.28 -7.75
C PRO A 137 -4.13 9.15 -6.56
N PHE A 138 -3.29 8.11 -6.54
CA PHE A 138 -2.34 7.90 -5.47
C PHE A 138 -1.19 8.92 -5.51
N GLY A 139 -0.75 9.33 -6.69
CA GLY A 139 0.23 10.41 -6.88
C GLY A 139 -0.30 11.75 -6.36
N VAL A 140 -1.55 12.11 -6.69
CA VAL A 140 -2.22 13.31 -6.15
C VAL A 140 -2.34 13.24 -4.65
N MET A 141 -2.75 12.09 -4.09
CA MET A 141 -2.77 11.85 -2.66
C MET A 141 -1.39 12.09 -2.02
N ALA A 142 -0.34 11.58 -2.62
CA ALA A 142 1.03 11.75 -2.13
C ALA A 142 1.47 13.24 -2.18
N LEU A 143 1.16 13.96 -3.25
CA LEU A 143 1.44 15.39 -3.38
C LEU A 143 0.74 16.23 -2.31
N ILE A 144 -0.54 15.96 -2.02
CA ILE A 144 -1.31 16.63 -0.95
C ILE A 144 -0.67 16.37 0.42
N ASN A 145 -0.14 15.18 0.65
CA ASN A 145 0.46 14.78 1.91
C ASN A 145 2.00 14.90 1.95
N ARG A 146 2.65 15.50 0.95
CA ARG A 146 4.12 15.50 0.77
C ARG A 146 4.92 15.92 2.02
N ARG A 147 4.40 16.88 2.79
CA ARG A 147 5.05 17.37 4.02
C ARG A 147 4.87 16.47 5.25
N ARG A 148 4.14 15.37 5.12
CA ARG A 148 3.82 14.44 6.22
C ARG A 148 4.57 13.13 6.16
N TYR A 149 5.31 12.90 5.09
CA TYR A 149 6.23 11.77 4.98
C TYR A 149 7.44 12.02 5.90
N THR A 150 7.89 10.98 6.57
CA THR A 150 9.09 11.04 7.45
C THR A 150 10.38 10.76 6.71
N GLY A 151 10.30 10.35 5.44
CA GLY A 151 11.42 10.05 4.56
C GLY A 151 11.03 10.33 3.11
N PRO A 152 11.85 9.94 2.14
CA PRO A 152 11.54 10.09 0.73
C PRO A 152 10.27 9.31 0.36
N VAL A 153 9.41 9.92 -0.45
CA VAL A 153 8.19 9.25 -0.96
C VAL A 153 8.60 8.05 -1.80
N ILE A 154 9.63 8.20 -2.63
CA ILE A 154 10.17 7.11 -3.45
C ILE A 154 11.48 6.64 -2.80
N PRO A 155 11.48 5.47 -2.14
CA PRO A 155 12.68 4.91 -1.57
C PRO A 155 13.55 4.32 -2.70
N THR A 156 14.74 4.88 -2.89
CA THR A 156 15.66 4.53 -3.99
C THR A 156 17.06 4.19 -3.48
N HIS A 157 17.16 3.57 -2.30
CA HIS A 157 18.46 3.11 -1.82
C HIS A 157 19.12 2.19 -2.85
N SER A 158 20.36 2.50 -3.22
CA SER A 158 21.10 1.75 -4.23
C SER A 158 21.60 0.42 -3.66
N LEU A 159 21.16 -0.67 -4.25
CA LEU A 159 21.65 -2.01 -3.93
C LEU A 159 22.75 -2.41 -4.92
N ARG A 160 23.75 -3.13 -4.44
CA ARG A 160 24.71 -3.80 -5.34
C ARG A 160 23.98 -4.86 -6.17
N THR A 161 24.42 -5.08 -7.41
CA THR A 161 23.77 -6.04 -8.35
C THR A 161 23.52 -7.41 -7.72
N GLY A 162 24.49 -7.95 -6.98
CA GLY A 162 24.32 -9.24 -6.29
C GLY A 162 23.25 -9.20 -5.18
N GLN A 163 23.15 -8.10 -4.42
CA GLN A 163 22.09 -7.94 -3.42
C GLN A 163 20.72 -7.81 -4.10
N MET A 164 20.64 -7.05 -5.19
CA MET A 164 19.41 -6.95 -5.99
C MET A 164 18.95 -8.31 -6.46
N ALA A 165 19.85 -9.10 -7.06
CA ALA A 165 19.54 -10.46 -7.54
C ALA A 165 19.06 -11.36 -6.40
N LEU A 166 19.67 -11.31 -5.23
CA LEU A 166 19.24 -12.09 -4.05
C LEU A 166 17.83 -11.73 -3.59
N TRP A 167 17.52 -10.43 -3.46
CA TRP A 167 16.19 -9.98 -3.04
C TRP A 167 15.11 -10.26 -4.08
N VAL A 168 15.43 -10.14 -5.37
CA VAL A 168 14.52 -10.51 -6.45
C VAL A 168 14.26 -12.01 -6.45
N SER A 169 15.30 -12.85 -6.33
CA SER A 169 15.13 -14.30 -6.29
C SER A 169 14.34 -14.78 -5.08
N PHE A 170 14.56 -14.18 -3.90
CA PHE A 170 13.75 -14.42 -2.71
C PHE A 170 12.28 -14.04 -2.95
N GLY A 171 12.03 -12.85 -3.52
CA GLY A 171 10.68 -12.41 -3.83
C GLY A 171 9.96 -13.33 -4.81
N MET A 172 10.65 -13.77 -5.86
CA MET A 172 10.09 -14.72 -6.84
C MET A 172 9.77 -16.08 -6.24
N LEU A 173 10.63 -16.62 -5.37
CA LEU A 173 10.31 -17.85 -4.62
C LEU A 173 9.00 -17.69 -3.83
N CYS A 174 8.84 -16.57 -3.13
CA CYS A 174 7.64 -16.31 -2.34
C CYS A 174 6.40 -16.11 -3.23
N CYS A 175 6.52 -15.47 -4.41
CA CYS A 175 5.42 -15.35 -5.37
C CYS A 175 4.99 -16.71 -5.93
N VAL A 176 5.95 -17.60 -6.25
CA VAL A 176 5.66 -18.99 -6.66
C VAL A 176 4.95 -19.75 -5.53
N GLY A 177 5.43 -19.60 -4.30
CA GLY A 177 4.77 -20.15 -3.11
C GLY A 177 3.34 -19.64 -2.91
N ALA A 178 3.10 -18.34 -3.10
CA ALA A 178 1.78 -17.74 -3.06
C ALA A 178 0.86 -18.30 -4.17
N ASN A 179 1.40 -18.47 -5.38
CA ASN A 179 0.66 -19.10 -6.49
C ASN A 179 0.24 -20.54 -6.15
N PHE A 180 1.15 -21.35 -5.61
CA PHE A 180 0.83 -22.71 -5.18
C PHE A 180 -0.19 -22.73 -4.03
N ALA A 181 -0.06 -21.86 -3.04
CA ALA A 181 -1.02 -21.75 -1.95
C ALA A 181 -2.45 -21.43 -2.46
N VAL A 182 -2.56 -20.57 -3.45
CA VAL A 182 -3.84 -20.22 -4.07
C VAL A 182 -4.35 -21.39 -4.93
N THR A 183 -3.51 -21.96 -5.79
CA THR A 183 -3.89 -23.00 -6.74
C THR A 183 -4.30 -24.30 -6.04
N PHE A 184 -3.56 -24.74 -5.04
CA PHE A 184 -3.80 -26.02 -4.34
C PHE A 184 -4.57 -25.85 -3.03
N GLY A 185 -4.66 -24.66 -2.47
CA GLY A 185 -5.41 -24.40 -1.22
C GLY A 185 -6.71 -23.64 -1.49
N VAL A 186 -6.64 -22.42 -1.99
CA VAL A 186 -7.79 -21.52 -2.07
C VAL A 186 -8.79 -21.97 -3.15
N ILE A 187 -8.34 -22.28 -4.35
CA ILE A 187 -9.22 -22.69 -5.48
C ILE A 187 -10.02 -23.94 -5.15
N PRO A 188 -9.41 -25.06 -4.68
CA PRO A 188 -10.17 -26.24 -4.30
C PRO A 188 -11.17 -25.99 -3.17
N LEU A 189 -10.80 -25.16 -2.21
CA LEU A 189 -11.68 -24.79 -1.10
C LEU A 189 -12.95 -24.10 -1.62
N PHE A 190 -12.82 -23.08 -2.47
CA PHE A 190 -13.96 -22.38 -3.05
C PHE A 190 -14.80 -23.27 -3.94
N LYS A 191 -14.19 -24.16 -4.73
CA LYS A 191 -14.90 -25.16 -5.53
C LYS A 191 -15.72 -26.12 -4.65
N ALA A 192 -15.18 -26.55 -3.50
CA ALA A 192 -15.89 -27.41 -2.54
C ALA A 192 -17.14 -26.72 -1.95
N PHE A 193 -17.17 -25.40 -1.86
CA PHE A 193 -18.33 -24.61 -1.45
C PHE A 193 -19.25 -24.24 -2.64
N GLY A 194 -19.04 -24.80 -3.84
CA GLY A 194 -19.91 -24.58 -5.01
C GLY A 194 -19.69 -23.26 -5.73
N TYR A 195 -18.61 -22.52 -5.46
CA TYR A 195 -18.30 -21.29 -6.19
C TYR A 195 -17.67 -21.61 -7.54
N GLY A 196 -18.32 -21.18 -8.63
CA GLY A 196 -17.73 -21.14 -9.97
C GLY A 196 -16.66 -20.06 -10.04
N LEU A 197 -15.42 -20.44 -10.34
CA LEU A 197 -14.29 -19.53 -10.40
C LEU A 197 -13.99 -19.23 -11.87
N THR A 198 -14.29 -18.03 -12.33
CA THR A 198 -13.88 -17.55 -13.66
C THR A 198 -12.52 -16.86 -13.53
N SER A 199 -11.55 -17.32 -14.30
CA SER A 199 -10.31 -16.58 -14.51
C SER A 199 -10.49 -15.66 -15.72
N ASN A 200 -10.44 -14.36 -15.51
CA ASN A 200 -10.32 -13.41 -16.62
C ASN A 200 -8.84 -13.42 -17.05
N SER A 201 -8.49 -14.27 -18.00
CA SER A 201 -7.20 -14.19 -18.68
C SER A 201 -7.32 -13.17 -19.82
N ALA A 202 -6.34 -12.26 -19.91
CA ALA A 202 -6.14 -11.49 -21.12
C ALA A 202 -5.94 -12.49 -22.28
N GLY A 203 -6.50 -12.22 -23.46
CA GLY A 203 -6.32 -13.09 -24.62
C GLY A 203 -4.83 -13.25 -24.98
N ASP A 204 -4.46 -14.41 -25.50
CA ASP A 204 -3.09 -14.64 -25.93
C ASP A 204 -2.71 -13.69 -27.08
N PRO A 205 -1.46 -13.20 -27.13
CA PRO A 205 -1.00 -12.34 -28.20
C PRO A 205 -1.01 -13.10 -29.54
N ASN A 206 -1.43 -12.44 -30.60
CA ASN A 206 -1.59 -13.02 -31.94
C ASN A 206 -0.61 -12.45 -32.98
N SER A 207 0.36 -11.65 -32.56
CA SER A 207 1.43 -11.09 -33.41
C SER A 207 2.66 -10.72 -32.56
N VAL A 208 3.80 -10.56 -33.21
CA VAL A 208 5.04 -10.11 -32.52
C VAL A 208 4.82 -8.76 -31.85
N PHE A 209 4.12 -7.85 -32.51
CA PHE A 209 3.78 -6.54 -31.92
C PHE A 209 2.88 -6.70 -30.71
N ALA A 210 1.87 -7.58 -30.74
CA ALA A 210 1.02 -7.90 -29.60
C ALA A 210 1.83 -8.49 -28.43
N CYS A 211 2.84 -9.32 -28.69
CA CYS A 211 3.75 -9.85 -27.66
C CYS A 211 4.49 -8.73 -26.92
N VAL A 212 5.07 -7.78 -27.66
CA VAL A 212 5.79 -6.63 -27.09
C VAL A 212 4.86 -5.74 -26.25
N ILE A 213 3.71 -5.40 -26.82
CA ILE A 213 2.71 -4.55 -26.13
C ILE A 213 2.14 -5.26 -24.90
N ALA A 214 1.87 -6.57 -24.96
CA ALA A 214 1.42 -7.34 -23.80
C ALA A 214 2.48 -7.35 -22.68
N LEU A 215 3.76 -7.49 -23.00
CA LEU A 215 4.84 -7.43 -22.02
C LEU A 215 4.91 -6.06 -21.33
N ILE A 216 4.81 -4.98 -22.10
CA ILE A 216 4.83 -3.63 -21.55
C ILE A 216 3.56 -3.34 -20.76
N GLY A 217 2.37 -3.63 -21.33
CA GLY A 217 1.07 -3.26 -20.78
C GLY A 217 0.56 -4.15 -19.65
N THR A 218 1.02 -5.40 -19.57
CA THR A 218 0.58 -6.34 -18.53
C THR A 218 1.63 -6.58 -17.45
N ALA A 219 2.93 -6.55 -17.79
CA ALA A 219 3.97 -6.85 -16.83
C ALA A 219 4.69 -5.59 -16.32
N ILE A 220 5.23 -4.75 -17.20
CA ILE A 220 6.16 -3.68 -16.80
C ILE A 220 5.42 -2.47 -16.23
N VAL A 221 4.48 -1.88 -17.00
CA VAL A 221 3.83 -0.63 -16.59
C VAL A 221 2.92 -0.82 -15.37
N PRO A 222 2.09 -1.88 -15.25
CA PRO A 222 1.34 -2.14 -14.04
C PRO A 222 2.24 -2.27 -12.82
N ALA A 223 3.34 -3.03 -12.91
CA ALA A 223 4.30 -3.19 -11.81
C ALA A 223 4.87 -1.84 -11.34
N ILE A 224 5.22 -0.93 -12.26
CA ILE A 224 5.71 0.41 -11.91
C ILE A 224 4.61 1.24 -11.25
N CYS A 225 3.42 1.30 -11.84
CA CYS A 225 2.31 2.13 -11.36
C CYS A 225 1.77 1.64 -10.01
N GLU A 226 1.60 0.34 -9.85
CA GLU A 226 1.06 -0.25 -8.62
C GLU A 226 2.07 -0.21 -7.48
N GLU A 227 3.36 -0.48 -7.75
CA GLU A 227 4.38 -0.33 -6.71
C GLU A 227 4.55 1.15 -6.30
N PHE A 228 4.50 2.08 -7.25
CA PHE A 228 4.46 3.51 -6.94
C PHE A 228 3.27 3.87 -6.04
N ALA A 229 2.07 3.44 -6.39
CA ALA A 229 0.87 3.71 -5.60
C ALA A 229 0.95 3.10 -4.20
N MET A 230 1.27 1.81 -4.12
CA MET A 230 1.22 1.05 -2.86
C MET A 230 2.46 1.29 -2.00
N ARG A 231 3.68 1.14 -2.54
CA ARG A 231 4.92 1.17 -1.73
C ARG A 231 5.44 2.58 -1.54
N CYS A 232 5.36 3.45 -2.56
CA CYS A 232 5.78 4.83 -2.41
C CYS A 232 4.71 5.70 -1.75
N CYS A 233 3.50 5.74 -2.32
CA CYS A 233 2.48 6.67 -1.84
C CYS A 233 1.85 6.22 -0.51
N CYS A 234 1.53 4.94 -0.33
CA CYS A 234 0.78 4.46 0.82
C CYS A 234 1.67 3.92 1.94
N VAL A 235 2.57 2.94 1.66
CA VAL A 235 3.43 2.35 2.69
C VAL A 235 4.32 3.42 3.34
N GLN A 236 5.00 4.28 2.55
CA GLN A 236 5.86 5.32 3.11
C GLN A 236 5.09 6.30 4.01
N LEU A 237 3.83 6.60 3.68
CA LEU A 237 2.98 7.47 4.51
C LEU A 237 2.66 6.85 5.88
N LEU A 238 2.50 5.51 5.93
CA LEU A 238 2.12 4.77 7.13
C LEU A 238 3.30 4.22 7.94
N ARG A 239 4.52 4.18 7.39
CA ARG A 239 5.71 3.60 8.07
C ARG A 239 5.99 4.18 9.44
N LYS A 240 5.66 5.45 9.68
CA LYS A 240 5.83 6.08 11.00
C LYS A 240 4.99 5.45 12.12
N TYR A 241 3.96 4.68 11.77
CA TYR A 241 3.14 3.92 12.73
C TYR A 241 3.63 2.48 12.90
N GLY A 242 4.69 2.10 12.22
CA GLY A 242 5.32 0.79 12.23
C GLY A 242 5.33 0.12 10.87
N ASN A 243 6.47 -0.48 10.51
CA ASN A 243 6.66 -1.13 9.21
C ASN A 243 5.66 -2.27 8.97
N GLY A 244 5.46 -3.14 9.98
CA GLY A 244 4.50 -4.26 9.88
C GLY A 244 3.07 -3.78 9.69
N PHE A 245 2.64 -2.74 10.42
CA PHE A 245 1.32 -2.13 10.26
C PHE A 245 1.14 -1.57 8.84
N ALA A 246 2.12 -0.82 8.34
CA ALA A 246 2.05 -0.22 7.01
C ALA A 246 1.97 -1.29 5.91
N VAL A 247 2.85 -2.30 5.98
CA VAL A 247 2.89 -3.39 5.00
C VAL A 247 1.58 -4.19 5.02
N LEU A 248 1.12 -4.64 6.20
CA LEU A 248 -0.11 -5.42 6.32
C LEU A 248 -1.34 -4.65 5.80
N SER A 249 -1.51 -3.40 6.25
CA SER A 249 -2.68 -2.59 5.87
C SER A 249 -2.74 -2.35 4.36
N ILE A 250 -1.60 -2.03 3.75
CA ILE A 250 -1.56 -1.75 2.30
C ILE A 250 -1.60 -3.03 1.47
N SER A 251 -1.14 -4.16 1.98
CA SER A 251 -1.31 -5.45 1.31
C SER A 251 -2.79 -5.88 1.24
N ILE A 252 -3.57 -5.61 2.29
CA ILE A 252 -5.03 -5.82 2.27
C ILE A 252 -5.67 -4.92 1.20
N VAL A 253 -5.30 -3.63 1.17
CA VAL A 253 -5.80 -2.70 0.15
C VAL A 253 -5.42 -3.19 -1.25
N PHE A 254 -4.17 -3.60 -1.47
CA PHE A 254 -3.69 -4.10 -2.75
C PHE A 254 -4.48 -5.32 -3.23
N GLY A 255 -4.75 -6.27 -2.34
CA GLY A 255 -5.63 -7.40 -2.63
C GLY A 255 -7.05 -6.97 -3.04
N LEU A 256 -7.67 -6.05 -2.28
CA LEU A 256 -9.04 -5.57 -2.52
C LEU A 256 -9.19 -4.86 -3.88
N LEU A 257 -8.16 -4.16 -4.35
CA LEU A 257 -8.19 -3.46 -5.64
C LEU A 257 -8.35 -4.41 -6.84
N HIS A 258 -8.07 -5.70 -6.70
CA HIS A 258 -8.21 -6.68 -7.78
C HIS A 258 -9.67 -7.14 -8.02
N GLY A 259 -10.61 -6.86 -7.11
CA GLY A 259 -12.05 -7.10 -7.30
C GLY A 259 -12.49 -8.57 -7.47
N ASN A 260 -11.57 -9.53 -7.34
CA ASN A 260 -11.80 -10.96 -7.48
C ASN A 260 -11.21 -11.70 -6.27
N VAL A 261 -11.95 -12.63 -5.69
CA VAL A 261 -11.57 -13.30 -4.43
C VAL A 261 -10.27 -14.10 -4.55
N ILE A 262 -10.05 -14.78 -5.67
CA ILE A 262 -8.81 -15.54 -5.91
C ILE A 262 -7.64 -14.59 -6.04
N GLN A 263 -7.81 -13.56 -6.87
CA GLN A 263 -6.79 -12.52 -7.05
C GLN A 263 -6.56 -11.74 -5.77
N PHE A 264 -7.61 -11.51 -4.94
CA PHE A 264 -7.45 -10.89 -3.62
C PHE A 264 -6.43 -11.65 -2.77
N VAL A 265 -6.60 -12.97 -2.62
CA VAL A 265 -5.68 -13.76 -1.76
C VAL A 265 -4.27 -13.75 -2.33
N PHE A 266 -4.13 -13.95 -3.63
CA PHE A 266 -2.83 -13.91 -4.31
C PHE A 266 -2.15 -12.55 -4.16
N ALA A 267 -2.84 -11.48 -4.54
CA ALA A 267 -2.30 -10.11 -4.48
C ALA A 267 -2.02 -9.66 -3.04
N PHE A 268 -2.82 -10.09 -2.07
CA PHE A 268 -2.54 -9.85 -0.65
C PHE A 268 -1.21 -10.48 -0.23
N LEU A 269 -0.97 -11.77 -0.55
CA LEU A 269 0.27 -12.47 -0.24
C LEU A 269 1.47 -11.83 -0.94
N VAL A 270 1.35 -11.55 -2.24
CA VAL A 270 2.37 -10.84 -3.01
C VAL A 270 2.58 -9.43 -2.43
N GLY A 271 1.52 -8.76 -2.02
CA GLY A 271 1.55 -7.46 -1.36
C GLY A 271 2.42 -7.43 -0.11
N LEU A 272 2.30 -8.45 0.75
CA LEU A 272 3.14 -8.63 1.94
C LEU A 272 4.62 -8.78 1.58
N ILE A 273 4.91 -9.60 0.56
CA ILE A 273 6.27 -9.88 0.09
C ILE A 273 6.94 -8.60 -0.44
N LEU A 274 6.27 -7.92 -1.37
CA LEU A 274 6.79 -6.70 -2.00
C LEU A 274 6.95 -5.56 -1.00
N GLY A 275 5.98 -5.41 -0.08
CA GLY A 275 6.04 -4.44 1.01
C GLY A 275 7.20 -4.74 1.98
N TYR A 276 7.41 -6.00 2.34
CA TYR A 276 8.53 -6.43 3.17
C TYR A 276 9.88 -6.14 2.50
N ILE A 277 10.04 -6.52 1.22
CA ILE A 277 11.26 -6.24 0.45
C ILE A 277 11.54 -4.74 0.41
N THR A 278 10.55 -3.91 0.08
CA THR A 278 10.70 -2.45 0.01
C THR A 278 11.16 -1.87 1.35
N VAL A 279 10.57 -2.31 2.46
CA VAL A 279 10.92 -1.82 3.80
C VAL A 279 12.31 -2.28 4.23
N LYS A 280 12.69 -3.53 3.93
CA LYS A 280 13.98 -4.09 4.29
C LYS A 280 15.14 -3.51 3.49
N THR A 281 14.92 -3.26 2.21
CA THR A 281 15.95 -2.75 1.30
C THR A 281 15.98 -1.21 1.23
N ASP A 282 14.96 -0.56 1.76
CA ASP A 282 14.67 0.86 1.57
C ASP A 282 14.74 1.29 0.08
N SER A 283 14.29 0.36 -0.78
CA SER A 283 14.31 0.51 -2.24
C SER A 283 13.04 -0.09 -2.85
N ILE A 284 12.44 0.66 -3.78
CA ILE A 284 11.28 0.18 -4.55
C ILE A 284 11.71 -0.76 -5.69
N VAL A 285 12.95 -0.63 -6.17
CA VAL A 285 13.41 -1.29 -7.40
C VAL A 285 13.28 -2.81 -7.34
N PRO A 286 13.72 -3.52 -6.26
CA PRO A 286 13.56 -4.97 -6.22
C PRO A 286 12.08 -5.38 -6.20
N ALA A 287 11.18 -4.59 -5.58
CA ALA A 287 9.74 -4.88 -5.60
C ALA A 287 9.16 -4.73 -7.01
N ILE A 288 9.50 -3.68 -7.75
CA ILE A 288 9.10 -3.52 -9.16
C ILE A 288 9.59 -4.69 -10.00
N LEU A 289 10.84 -5.12 -9.83
CA LEU A 289 11.40 -6.23 -10.59
C LEU A 289 10.68 -7.55 -10.29
N VAL A 290 10.44 -7.87 -9.01
CA VAL A 290 9.68 -9.07 -8.62
C VAL A 290 8.27 -9.02 -9.21
N HIS A 291 7.58 -7.90 -9.10
CA HIS A 291 6.23 -7.72 -9.61
C HIS A 291 6.18 -7.89 -11.14
N ALA A 292 7.08 -7.21 -11.86
CA ALA A 292 7.16 -7.30 -13.31
C ALA A 292 7.51 -8.72 -13.78
N LEU A 293 8.44 -9.41 -13.11
CA LEU A 293 8.78 -10.80 -13.41
C LEU A 293 7.61 -11.74 -13.13
N ASN A 294 6.92 -11.57 -12.01
CA ASN A 294 5.75 -12.39 -11.68
C ASN A 294 4.64 -12.25 -12.74
N ASN A 295 4.30 -11.03 -13.13
CA ASN A 295 3.31 -10.78 -14.18
C ASN A 295 3.84 -11.24 -15.56
N GLY A 296 5.14 -11.06 -15.81
CA GLY A 296 5.80 -11.48 -17.03
C GLY A 296 5.77 -12.99 -17.27
N MET A 297 5.71 -13.81 -16.23
CA MET A 297 5.62 -15.28 -16.40
C MET A 297 4.38 -15.69 -17.21
N SER A 298 3.22 -15.10 -16.94
CA SER A 298 1.98 -15.36 -17.70
C SER A 298 2.07 -14.86 -19.15
N VAL A 299 2.68 -13.68 -19.35
CA VAL A 299 2.90 -13.13 -20.70
C VAL A 299 3.84 -14.00 -21.51
N VAL A 300 4.94 -14.48 -20.91
CA VAL A 300 5.89 -15.41 -21.57
C VAL A 300 5.19 -16.70 -21.96
N ALA A 301 4.34 -17.27 -21.10
CA ALA A 301 3.54 -18.45 -21.44
C ALA A 301 2.65 -18.20 -22.67
N GLY A 302 1.95 -17.05 -22.74
CA GLY A 302 1.14 -16.64 -23.90
C GLY A 302 1.98 -16.45 -25.17
N ILE A 303 3.16 -15.85 -25.05
CA ILE A 303 4.10 -15.70 -26.20
C ILE A 303 4.56 -17.05 -26.72
N VAL A 304 4.90 -18.00 -25.85
CA VAL A 304 5.30 -19.35 -26.26
C VAL A 304 4.14 -20.10 -26.90
N ARG A 305 2.92 -19.93 -26.42
CA ARG A 305 1.71 -20.50 -27.03
C ARG A 305 1.48 -19.98 -28.44
N TYR A 306 1.67 -18.69 -28.64
CA TYR A 306 1.62 -18.07 -29.98
C TYR A 306 2.70 -18.59 -30.91
N ALA A 307 3.95 -18.75 -30.41
CA ALA A 307 5.11 -19.10 -31.24
C ALA A 307 5.26 -20.62 -31.50
N ALA A 308 4.66 -21.46 -30.66
CA ALA A 308 4.84 -22.90 -30.70
C ALA A 308 3.53 -23.66 -30.41
N THR A 309 3.41 -24.25 -29.20
CA THR A 309 2.25 -25.10 -28.84
C THR A 309 1.87 -24.87 -27.36
N ASP A 310 0.65 -25.30 -26.99
CA ASP A 310 0.20 -25.31 -25.59
C ASP A 310 1.16 -26.14 -24.71
N THR A 311 1.57 -27.30 -25.16
CA THR A 311 2.52 -28.17 -24.44
C THR A 311 3.86 -27.47 -24.20
N ALA A 312 4.36 -26.73 -25.19
CA ALA A 312 5.58 -25.92 -25.03
C ALA A 312 5.39 -24.80 -23.99
N ALA A 313 4.25 -24.11 -24.03
CA ALA A 313 3.94 -23.08 -23.06
C ALA A 313 3.84 -23.62 -21.62
N ASP A 314 3.20 -24.78 -21.45
CA ASP A 314 3.11 -25.45 -20.15
C ASP A 314 4.51 -25.90 -19.66
N SER A 315 5.34 -26.46 -20.56
CA SER A 315 6.70 -26.87 -20.22
C SER A 315 7.57 -25.70 -19.81
N VAL A 316 7.49 -24.55 -20.50
CA VAL A 316 8.19 -23.32 -20.14
C VAL A 316 7.70 -22.79 -18.81
N THR A 317 6.39 -22.80 -18.55
CA THR A 317 5.81 -22.39 -17.29
C THR A 317 6.32 -23.22 -16.10
N VAL A 318 6.33 -24.54 -16.25
CA VAL A 318 6.91 -25.46 -15.25
C VAL A 318 8.41 -25.18 -15.06
N GLY A 319 9.14 -24.99 -16.15
CA GLY A 319 10.57 -24.64 -16.12
C GLY A 319 10.83 -23.33 -15.34
N MET A 320 10.02 -22.31 -15.56
CA MET A 320 10.12 -21.04 -14.81
C MET A 320 9.85 -21.24 -13.31
N TYR A 321 8.84 -22.03 -12.94
CA TYR A 321 8.57 -22.33 -11.53
C TYR A 321 9.73 -23.08 -10.88
N VAL A 322 10.25 -24.13 -11.52
CA VAL A 322 11.39 -24.90 -11.02
C VAL A 322 12.63 -24.00 -10.87
N PHE A 323 12.91 -23.16 -11.87
CA PHE A 323 14.02 -22.20 -11.81
C PHE A 323 13.91 -21.28 -10.58
N TRP A 324 12.75 -20.63 -10.37
CA TRP A 324 12.57 -19.72 -9.25
C TRP A 324 12.53 -20.43 -7.89
N LEU A 325 12.06 -21.69 -7.82
CA LEU A 325 12.15 -22.51 -6.62
C LEU A 325 13.60 -22.77 -6.24
N LEU A 326 14.43 -23.17 -7.18
CA LEU A 326 15.84 -23.50 -6.92
C LEU A 326 16.67 -22.26 -6.60
N VAL A 327 16.64 -21.26 -7.48
CA VAL A 327 17.44 -20.03 -7.32
C VAL A 327 16.96 -19.21 -6.12
N GLY A 328 15.64 -19.14 -5.93
CA GLY A 328 15.05 -18.44 -4.80
C GLY A 328 15.33 -19.13 -3.45
N ALA A 329 15.32 -20.48 -3.41
CA ALA A 329 15.70 -21.21 -2.21
C ALA A 329 17.18 -20.96 -1.84
N ALA A 330 18.08 -21.01 -2.82
CA ALA A 330 19.50 -20.71 -2.60
C ALA A 330 19.71 -19.26 -2.10
N ALA A 331 19.00 -18.28 -2.72
CA ALA A 331 19.05 -16.89 -2.28
C ALA A 331 18.50 -16.71 -0.86
N THR A 332 17.39 -17.40 -0.53
CA THR A 332 16.80 -17.36 0.81
C THR A 332 17.75 -17.90 1.88
N ILE A 333 18.37 -19.06 1.62
CA ILE A 333 19.37 -19.64 2.53
C ILE A 333 20.53 -18.66 2.75
N TYR A 334 21.03 -18.05 1.67
CA TYR A 334 22.10 -17.06 1.77
C TYR A 334 21.69 -15.85 2.64
N LEU A 335 20.50 -15.28 2.39
CA LEU A 335 19.97 -14.14 3.15
C LEU A 335 19.75 -14.49 4.63
N LEU A 336 19.31 -15.72 4.95
CA LEU A 336 19.17 -16.23 6.32
C LEU A 336 20.53 -16.35 7.01
N VAL A 337 21.51 -16.97 6.36
CA VAL A 337 22.87 -17.13 6.90
C VAL A 337 23.52 -15.77 7.17
N LYS A 338 23.30 -14.80 6.27
CA LYS A 338 23.79 -13.42 6.45
C LYS A 338 22.94 -12.56 7.39
N LYS A 339 21.89 -13.13 8.00
CA LYS A 339 20.95 -12.43 8.92
C LYS A 339 20.32 -11.18 8.30
N GLN A 340 20.07 -11.20 7.00
CA GLN A 340 19.46 -10.07 6.28
C GLN A 340 17.92 -10.13 6.29
N LEU A 341 17.32 -11.29 6.64
CA LEU A 341 15.88 -11.47 6.77
C LEU A 341 15.33 -11.18 8.19
N TYR A 342 16.17 -10.84 9.17
CA TYR A 342 15.74 -10.52 10.54
C TYR A 342 15.77 -9.01 10.80
#